data_9356d3c233527169c15e97cbd2319f87
#
_entry.id   9356d3c233527169c15e97cbd2319f87
#
_cell.length_a   1.000
_cell.length_b   1.000
_cell.length_c   1.000
_cell.angle_alpha   90.00
_cell.angle_beta   90.00
_cell.angle_gamma   90.00
#
_symmetry.space_group_name_H-M   'P 1'
#
loop_
_entity.id
_entity.type
_entity.pdbx_description
1 polymer ?
#
loop_
_entity_poly.entity_id
_entity_poly.type
_entity_poly.pdbx_seq_one_letter_code
_entity_poly.pdbx_strand_id
1 'polypeptide(L)'
;MLFSERIRILRQEQGVRQRTLADAIGVDVPMFSRYEHGERHPKREQVIKLAKLLKADADELVALWLAEDAMNAIGHDKMSMRAAELLRNTLDGEDVNKPAVAPQTNAPVASTTNEVANIDADILKAPEAPSSARTLVASIGSNKMPQYHCGDARQLMATIEDRSIDCIVTTPPYWHLRQYKADGITIEDENDFINDLLRVTAEAWRALKDGGSLWLNLCDSYDAKGMQALPWRIAIKMMDLQGWSMRNDIVWNKQQGTIDNTQNLVRNTHEYFFHFVKCKDYYYNDAESRACFNREIDRAAIVRNNERYNRNIASNDTLTQSEKRNAMMALQSATRKYNEGLIGNYRLYLREKDMTASGDEKLDKAIKEQGFYIQESANSTSMPGDVWNIVAERAESDRYVIAPQLLYKLAIVATCPRNGIVLDPYCGTGTACKVAYELGRQSIGFDKNEERLRTARGRVEQQSLSLF
;
A
#
# COMPACT_ATOMS: atom_id res chain seq x y z
N MET A 1 -18.43 24.42 -27.11
CA MET A 1 -18.49 25.64 -26.27
C MET A 1 -18.94 25.19 -24.91
N LEU A 2 -18.20 25.52 -23.86
CA LEU A 2 -18.51 25.17 -22.49
C LEU A 2 -19.39 26.24 -21.82
N PHE A 3 -20.01 25.91 -20.69
CA PHE A 3 -20.85 26.83 -19.93
C PHE A 3 -20.11 28.13 -19.54
N SER A 4 -18.91 27.99 -18.99
CA SER A 4 -18.03 29.09 -18.59
C SER A 4 -17.75 30.09 -19.75
N GLU A 5 -17.45 29.55 -20.90
CA GLU A 5 -17.22 30.33 -22.11
C GLU A 5 -18.50 30.98 -22.61
N ARG A 6 -19.62 30.26 -22.58
CA ARG A 6 -20.94 30.77 -23.04
C ARG A 6 -21.44 31.95 -22.21
N ILE A 7 -21.35 31.89 -20.90
CA ILE A 7 -21.78 33.01 -20.03
C ILE A 7 -20.89 34.24 -20.22
N ARG A 8 -19.59 34.06 -20.46
CA ARG A 8 -18.65 35.12 -20.73
C ARG A 8 -19.01 35.84 -22.04
N ILE A 9 -19.27 35.08 -23.11
CA ILE A 9 -19.69 35.62 -24.41
C ILE A 9 -21.01 36.41 -24.31
N LEU A 10 -22.05 35.79 -23.72
CA LEU A 10 -23.35 36.41 -23.53
C LEU A 10 -23.27 37.71 -22.73
N ARG A 11 -22.45 37.74 -21.69
CA ARG A 11 -22.22 38.96 -20.91
C ARG A 11 -21.57 40.06 -21.73
N GLN A 12 -20.57 39.72 -22.56
CA GLN A 12 -19.86 40.66 -23.41
C GLN A 12 -20.77 41.21 -24.52
N GLU A 13 -21.52 40.35 -25.18
CA GLU A 13 -22.48 40.74 -26.23
C GLU A 13 -23.54 41.69 -25.70
N GLN A 14 -23.97 41.56 -24.48
CA GLN A 14 -24.97 42.40 -23.84
C GLN A 14 -24.38 43.59 -23.08
N GLY A 15 -23.06 43.74 -23.06
CA GLY A 15 -22.38 44.85 -22.39
C GLY A 15 -22.57 44.89 -20.87
N VAL A 16 -22.92 43.74 -20.22
CA VAL A 16 -23.19 43.67 -18.80
C VAL A 16 -21.88 43.55 -18.01
N ARG A 17 -21.76 44.32 -16.93
CA ARG A 17 -20.56 44.22 -16.04
C ARG A 17 -20.59 42.97 -15.17
N GLN A 18 -19.44 42.36 -14.94
CA GLN A 18 -19.31 41.20 -14.04
C GLN A 18 -19.94 41.44 -12.66
N ARG A 19 -19.75 42.63 -12.09
CA ARG A 19 -20.29 43.02 -10.81
C ARG A 19 -21.83 42.92 -10.76
N THR A 20 -22.50 43.32 -11.82
CA THR A 20 -23.97 43.27 -11.90
C THR A 20 -24.50 41.85 -11.85
N LEU A 21 -23.81 40.89 -12.50
CA LEU A 21 -24.19 39.48 -12.50
C LEU A 21 -23.82 38.83 -11.17
N ALA A 22 -22.65 39.16 -10.62
CA ALA A 22 -22.18 38.65 -9.32
C ALA A 22 -23.16 39.02 -8.19
N ASP A 23 -23.50 40.32 -8.09
CA ASP A 23 -24.45 40.81 -7.10
C ASP A 23 -25.83 40.13 -7.24
N ALA A 24 -26.29 39.95 -8.49
CA ALA A 24 -27.59 39.32 -8.75
C ALA A 24 -27.68 37.85 -8.35
N ILE A 25 -26.58 37.11 -8.43
CA ILE A 25 -26.52 35.69 -8.02
C ILE A 25 -25.96 35.49 -6.59
N GLY A 26 -25.62 36.58 -5.88
CA GLY A 26 -25.17 36.54 -4.49
C GLY A 26 -23.76 36.03 -4.29
N VAL A 27 -22.85 36.41 -5.19
CA VAL A 27 -21.40 36.10 -5.09
C VAL A 27 -20.54 37.36 -5.26
N ASP A 28 -19.29 37.30 -4.87
CA ASP A 28 -18.34 38.39 -5.16
C ASP A 28 -17.81 38.35 -6.59
N VAL A 29 -17.27 39.47 -7.05
CA VAL A 29 -16.74 39.60 -8.43
C VAL A 29 -15.60 38.60 -8.71
N PRO A 30 -14.66 38.36 -7.81
CA PRO A 30 -13.64 37.31 -7.98
C PRO A 30 -14.23 35.91 -8.18
N MET A 31 -15.28 35.54 -7.46
CA MET A 31 -15.94 34.26 -7.62
C MET A 31 -16.65 34.17 -8.98
N PHE A 32 -17.33 35.22 -9.39
CA PHE A 32 -17.96 35.26 -10.70
C PHE A 32 -16.93 35.16 -11.84
N SER A 33 -15.78 35.83 -11.69
CA SER A 33 -14.68 35.70 -12.63
C SER A 33 -14.19 34.25 -12.76
N ARG A 34 -14.10 33.50 -11.65
CA ARG A 34 -13.74 32.07 -11.65
C ARG A 34 -14.80 31.22 -12.36
N TYR A 35 -16.07 31.58 -12.31
CA TYR A 35 -17.13 30.92 -13.10
C TYR A 35 -16.90 31.12 -14.59
N GLU A 36 -16.55 32.31 -15.02
CA GLU A 36 -16.26 32.63 -16.44
C GLU A 36 -14.98 31.99 -16.98
N HIS A 37 -14.07 31.55 -16.07
CA HIS A 37 -12.84 30.84 -16.44
C HIS A 37 -12.93 29.32 -16.23
N GLY A 38 -14.08 28.81 -15.79
CA GLY A 38 -14.26 27.38 -15.55
C GLY A 38 -13.52 26.82 -14.31
N GLU A 39 -12.93 27.71 -13.48
CA GLU A 39 -12.19 27.32 -12.27
C GLU A 39 -13.11 26.93 -11.11
N ARG A 40 -14.37 27.36 -11.16
CA ARG A 40 -15.40 27.06 -10.19
C ARG A 40 -16.77 26.96 -10.88
N HIS A 41 -17.65 26.14 -10.33
CA HIS A 41 -18.99 25.94 -10.85
C HIS A 41 -20.04 26.63 -9.96
N PRO A 42 -21.00 27.42 -10.56
CA PRO A 42 -22.13 27.95 -9.83
C PRO A 42 -23.13 26.84 -9.49
N LYS A 43 -24.00 27.09 -8.50
CA LYS A 43 -25.12 26.20 -8.22
C LYS A 43 -26.18 26.29 -9.33
N ARG A 44 -26.92 25.19 -9.57
CA ARG A 44 -27.96 25.14 -10.62
C ARG A 44 -28.95 26.32 -10.56
N GLU A 45 -29.33 26.74 -9.36
CA GLU A 45 -30.23 27.90 -9.16
C GLU A 45 -29.60 29.22 -9.66
N GLN A 46 -28.29 29.36 -9.50
CA GLN A 46 -27.53 30.51 -9.98
C GLN A 46 -27.43 30.50 -11.51
N VAL A 47 -27.28 29.33 -12.13
CA VAL A 47 -27.30 29.18 -13.62
C VAL A 47 -28.63 29.61 -14.18
N ILE A 48 -29.75 29.19 -13.59
CA ILE A 48 -31.10 29.60 -14.03
C ILE A 48 -31.29 31.14 -13.88
N LYS A 49 -30.76 31.75 -12.82
CA LYS A 49 -30.77 33.18 -12.63
C LYS A 49 -29.94 33.93 -13.70
N LEU A 50 -28.73 33.41 -14.01
CA LEU A 50 -27.86 33.93 -15.05
C LEU A 50 -28.53 33.87 -16.43
N ALA A 51 -29.20 32.74 -16.74
CA ALA A 51 -29.95 32.60 -17.99
C ALA A 51 -30.97 33.72 -18.17
N LYS A 52 -31.76 33.99 -17.12
CA LYS A 52 -32.76 35.10 -17.16
C LYS A 52 -32.14 36.47 -17.31
N LEU A 53 -31.03 36.74 -16.63
CA LEU A 53 -30.32 38.04 -16.69
C LEU A 53 -29.64 38.26 -18.04
N LEU A 54 -29.11 37.17 -18.60
CA LEU A 54 -28.42 37.19 -19.90
C LEU A 54 -29.36 36.92 -21.09
N LYS A 55 -30.69 36.90 -20.86
CA LYS A 55 -31.72 36.63 -21.86
C LYS A 55 -31.40 35.41 -22.74
N ALA A 56 -30.82 34.40 -22.13
CA ALA A 56 -30.47 33.12 -22.75
C ALA A 56 -31.50 32.04 -22.39
N ASP A 57 -31.55 30.99 -23.18
CA ASP A 57 -32.35 29.82 -22.89
C ASP A 57 -31.80 29.16 -21.64
N ALA A 58 -32.69 28.92 -20.66
CA ALA A 58 -32.30 28.35 -19.37
C ALA A 58 -31.94 26.86 -19.49
N ASP A 59 -32.63 26.14 -20.38
CA ASP A 59 -32.39 24.69 -20.58
C ASP A 59 -31.07 24.48 -21.34
N GLU A 60 -30.78 25.34 -22.33
CA GLU A 60 -29.48 25.34 -23.02
C GLU A 60 -28.33 25.62 -22.05
N LEU A 61 -28.43 26.63 -21.18
CA LEU A 61 -27.36 26.97 -20.25
C LEU A 61 -27.19 25.91 -19.15
N VAL A 62 -28.27 25.27 -18.67
CA VAL A 62 -28.21 24.15 -17.72
C VAL A 62 -27.59 22.93 -18.40
N ALA A 63 -27.92 22.66 -19.67
CA ALA A 63 -27.33 21.55 -20.41
C ALA A 63 -25.81 21.74 -20.59
N LEU A 64 -25.36 22.94 -20.95
CA LEU A 64 -23.93 23.25 -21.03
C LEU A 64 -23.22 23.16 -19.69
N TRP A 65 -23.87 23.59 -18.61
CA TRP A 65 -23.36 23.51 -17.26
C TRP A 65 -23.19 22.04 -16.83
N LEU A 66 -24.18 21.17 -17.07
CA LEU A 66 -24.08 19.72 -16.81
C LEU A 66 -22.99 19.05 -17.66
N ALA A 67 -22.87 19.45 -18.94
CA ALA A 67 -21.84 18.92 -19.81
C ALA A 67 -20.44 19.29 -19.35
N GLU A 68 -20.23 20.53 -18.89
CA GLU A 68 -18.94 20.99 -18.37
C GLU A 68 -18.60 20.27 -17.05
N ASP A 69 -19.57 20.04 -16.18
CA ASP A 69 -19.42 19.30 -14.92
C ASP A 69 -19.06 17.84 -15.20
N ALA A 70 -19.76 17.20 -16.15
CA ALA A 70 -19.46 15.86 -16.61
C ALA A 70 -18.05 15.74 -17.22
N MET A 71 -17.65 16.69 -18.08
CA MET A 71 -16.30 16.71 -18.65
C MET A 71 -15.20 16.85 -17.60
N ASN A 72 -15.43 17.68 -16.58
CA ASN A 72 -14.49 17.83 -15.47
C ASN A 72 -14.39 16.57 -14.62
N ALA A 73 -15.50 15.83 -14.45
CA ALA A 73 -15.53 14.56 -13.73
C ALA A 73 -14.90 13.39 -14.52
N ILE A 74 -15.10 13.36 -15.83
CA ILE A 74 -14.60 12.32 -16.73
C ILE A 74 -13.10 12.51 -17.05
N GLY A 75 -12.60 13.78 -17.02
CA GLY A 75 -11.22 14.11 -17.39
C GLY A 75 -10.98 14.18 -18.90
N HIS A 76 -9.71 14.28 -19.31
CA HIS A 76 -9.30 14.42 -20.72
C HIS A 76 -8.41 13.26 -21.20
N ASP A 77 -8.70 12.04 -20.77
CA ASP A 77 -7.97 10.85 -21.20
C ASP A 77 -8.67 10.14 -22.40
N LYS A 78 -8.03 9.06 -22.88
CA LYS A 78 -8.57 8.27 -23.99
C LYS A 78 -9.91 7.59 -23.70
N MET A 79 -10.27 7.44 -22.42
CA MET A 79 -11.51 6.79 -21.98
C MET A 79 -12.67 7.77 -21.84
N SER A 80 -12.39 9.08 -21.85
CA SER A 80 -13.39 10.15 -21.74
C SER A 80 -14.45 10.07 -22.84
N MET A 81 -14.04 9.78 -24.07
CA MET A 81 -14.96 9.58 -25.21
C MET A 81 -15.88 8.38 -25.01
N ARG A 82 -15.35 7.27 -24.48
CA ARG A 82 -16.13 6.06 -24.23
C ARG A 82 -17.09 6.23 -23.05
N ALA A 83 -16.65 6.95 -22.02
CA ALA A 83 -17.52 7.30 -20.89
C ALA A 83 -18.68 8.20 -21.31
N ALA A 84 -18.42 9.19 -22.19
CA ALA A 84 -19.44 10.06 -22.77
C ALA A 84 -20.44 9.27 -23.63
N GLU A 85 -19.97 8.29 -24.42
CA GLU A 85 -20.80 7.41 -25.24
C GLU A 85 -21.68 6.48 -24.38
N LEU A 86 -21.12 5.92 -23.31
CA LEU A 86 -21.87 5.11 -22.35
C LEU A 86 -22.94 5.93 -21.64
N LEU A 87 -22.64 7.16 -21.21
CA LEU A 87 -23.60 8.09 -20.61
C LEU A 87 -24.74 8.40 -21.59
N ARG A 88 -24.41 8.68 -22.84
CA ARG A 88 -25.41 8.93 -23.89
C ARG A 88 -26.32 7.72 -24.08
N ASN A 89 -25.77 6.53 -24.26
CA ASN A 89 -26.55 5.31 -24.48
C ASN A 89 -27.44 4.99 -23.27
N THR A 90 -26.97 5.24 -22.06
CA THR A 90 -27.74 5.06 -20.82
C THR A 90 -28.91 6.07 -20.74
N LEU A 91 -28.69 7.33 -21.15
CA LEU A 91 -29.70 8.36 -21.15
C LEU A 91 -30.76 8.16 -22.26
N ASP A 92 -30.34 7.63 -23.39
CA ASP A 92 -31.22 7.31 -24.52
C ASP A 92 -32.06 6.03 -24.29
N GLY A 93 -31.83 5.31 -23.18
CA GLY A 93 -32.59 4.11 -22.79
C GLY A 93 -32.24 2.87 -23.63
N GLU A 94 -31.11 2.90 -24.36
CA GLU A 94 -30.63 1.75 -25.09
C GLU A 94 -29.95 0.73 -24.15
N ASP A 95 -30.38 -0.53 -24.27
CA ASP A 95 -29.90 -1.64 -23.45
C ASP A 95 -28.41 -1.92 -23.79
N VAL A 96 -27.50 -1.63 -22.88
CA VAL A 96 -26.04 -1.65 -23.05
C VAL A 96 -25.49 -3.06 -23.32
N ASN A 97 -26.37 -4.08 -23.34
CA ASN A 97 -26.00 -5.50 -23.48
C ASN A 97 -26.21 -6.10 -24.87
N LYS A 98 -26.42 -5.30 -25.93
CA LYS A 98 -26.51 -5.82 -27.29
C LYS A 98 -25.17 -5.68 -28.02
N PRO A 99 -24.58 -6.77 -28.58
CA PRO A 99 -23.36 -6.64 -29.38
C PRO A 99 -23.63 -5.89 -30.67
N ALA A 100 -22.90 -4.82 -30.91
CA ALA A 100 -22.99 -3.99 -32.09
C ALA A 100 -22.59 -4.80 -33.35
N VAL A 101 -23.49 -4.88 -34.33
CA VAL A 101 -23.22 -5.39 -35.68
C VAL A 101 -22.40 -4.32 -36.44
N ALA A 102 -21.23 -4.71 -36.91
CA ALA A 102 -20.32 -3.87 -37.68
C ALA A 102 -20.86 -3.52 -39.08
N PRO A 103 -20.72 -2.29 -39.57
CA PRO A 103 -20.85 -1.98 -40.99
C PRO A 103 -19.51 -2.20 -41.70
N GLN A 104 -19.51 -3.02 -42.73
CA GLN A 104 -18.40 -3.14 -43.68
C GLN A 104 -18.28 -1.90 -44.55
N THR A 105 -17.09 -1.31 -44.69
CA THR A 105 -16.53 -0.86 -46.01
C THR A 105 -15.08 -0.38 -45.90
N ASN A 106 -14.23 -1.00 -46.69
CA ASN A 106 -13.08 -0.56 -47.49
C ASN A 106 -11.90 0.20 -46.84
N ALA A 107 -10.75 -0.45 -46.92
CA ALA A 107 -9.36 -0.09 -46.58
C ALA A 107 -8.75 0.99 -47.50
N PRO A 108 -7.45 1.41 -47.36
CA PRO A 108 -6.54 1.26 -46.20
C PRO A 108 -5.76 2.55 -45.85
N VAL A 109 -5.41 2.78 -44.64
CA VAL A 109 -4.17 3.50 -44.25
C VAL A 109 -3.68 2.94 -42.94
N ALA A 110 -2.43 2.50 -42.91
CA ALA A 110 -1.74 1.93 -41.77
C ALA A 110 -1.67 2.94 -40.61
N SER A 111 -2.17 2.55 -39.43
CA SER A 111 -1.85 3.20 -38.15
C SER A 111 -1.73 2.14 -37.05
N THR A 112 -0.59 2.12 -36.45
CA THR A 112 -0.11 1.33 -35.33
C THR A 112 -0.89 1.63 -34.04
N THR A 113 -2.16 1.23 -33.95
CA THR A 113 -3.01 1.46 -32.75
C THR A 113 -3.81 0.24 -32.28
N ASN A 114 -3.59 -0.95 -32.86
CA ASN A 114 -4.38 -2.15 -32.54
C ASN A 114 -3.74 -3.11 -31.51
N GLU A 115 -2.57 -2.81 -30.93
CA GLU A 115 -1.93 -3.71 -29.96
C GLU A 115 -2.39 -3.51 -28.52
N VAL A 116 -2.95 -2.35 -28.16
CA VAL A 116 -3.31 -2.05 -26.75
C VAL A 116 -4.68 -2.62 -26.36
N ALA A 117 -5.60 -2.83 -27.28
CA ALA A 117 -6.96 -3.30 -26.99
C ALA A 117 -7.05 -4.82 -26.79
N ASN A 118 -6.10 -5.60 -27.32
CA ASN A 118 -6.11 -7.08 -27.21
C ASN A 118 -5.36 -7.60 -25.97
N ILE A 119 -4.51 -6.81 -25.33
CA ILE A 119 -3.73 -7.23 -24.16
C ILE A 119 -4.62 -7.30 -22.91
N ASP A 120 -5.62 -6.43 -22.80
CA ASP A 120 -6.45 -6.32 -21.59
C ASP A 120 -7.44 -7.49 -21.40
N ALA A 121 -7.88 -8.14 -22.48
CA ALA A 121 -8.86 -9.23 -22.40
C ALA A 121 -8.26 -10.58 -21.96
N ASP A 122 -6.99 -10.85 -22.30
CA ASP A 122 -6.29 -12.08 -21.89
C ASP A 122 -5.73 -12.00 -20.47
N ILE A 123 -5.48 -10.80 -19.94
CA ILE A 123 -5.04 -10.56 -18.55
C ILE A 123 -6.21 -10.79 -17.56
N LEU A 124 -7.46 -10.59 -18.02
CA LEU A 124 -8.67 -10.78 -17.21
C LEU A 124 -9.09 -12.25 -17.11
N LYS A 125 -8.63 -13.11 -18.02
CA LYS A 125 -8.93 -14.54 -17.98
C LYS A 125 -7.79 -15.26 -17.27
N ALA A 126 -8.05 -15.71 -16.03
CA ALA A 126 -7.23 -16.75 -15.44
C ALA A 126 -7.10 -17.90 -16.44
N PRO A 127 -5.89 -18.43 -16.73
CA PRO A 127 -5.75 -19.57 -17.64
C PRO A 127 -6.65 -20.69 -17.14
N GLU A 128 -7.53 -21.20 -18.01
CA GLU A 128 -8.39 -22.34 -17.71
C GLU A 128 -7.52 -23.60 -17.58
N ALA A 129 -6.87 -23.75 -16.43
CA ALA A 129 -6.26 -25.02 -16.07
C ALA A 129 -7.39 -26.01 -15.75
N PRO A 130 -7.36 -27.23 -16.25
CA PRO A 130 -8.37 -28.24 -15.94
C PRO A 130 -8.41 -28.43 -14.41
N SER A 131 -9.60 -28.44 -13.84
CA SER A 131 -9.88 -28.59 -12.40
C SER A 131 -9.13 -29.77 -11.76
N SER A 132 -8.82 -30.82 -12.54
CA SER A 132 -8.05 -31.99 -12.10
C SER A 132 -6.56 -31.74 -11.82
N ALA A 133 -5.99 -30.57 -12.20
CA ALA A 133 -4.59 -30.21 -11.94
C ALA A 133 -4.40 -29.41 -10.65
N ARG A 134 -5.47 -28.99 -9.97
CA ARG A 134 -5.46 -28.10 -8.81
C ARG A 134 -5.44 -28.91 -7.51
N THR A 135 -4.27 -29.34 -7.07
CA THR A 135 -4.15 -30.29 -5.95
C THR A 135 -3.12 -29.91 -4.88
N LEU A 136 -2.42 -28.78 -5.03
CA LEU A 136 -1.31 -28.46 -4.12
C LEU A 136 -1.74 -28.25 -2.67
N VAL A 137 -2.91 -27.70 -2.40
CA VAL A 137 -3.39 -27.47 -1.03
C VAL A 137 -3.85 -28.78 -0.36
N ALA A 138 -4.47 -29.68 -1.11
CA ALA A 138 -4.89 -30.99 -0.58
C ALA A 138 -3.71 -31.83 -0.07
N SER A 139 -2.49 -31.56 -0.54
CA SER A 139 -1.27 -32.22 -0.08
C SER A 139 -0.71 -31.67 1.24
N ILE A 140 -1.22 -30.52 1.73
CA ILE A 140 -0.84 -29.95 3.04
C ILE A 140 -1.55 -30.75 4.14
N GLY A 141 -0.98 -31.88 4.52
CA GLY A 141 -1.48 -32.67 5.64
C GLY A 141 -1.37 -31.94 6.97
N SER A 142 -1.49 -32.66 8.09
CA SER A 142 -1.30 -32.12 9.45
C SER A 142 0.11 -31.60 9.75
N ASN A 143 1.04 -31.73 8.80
CA ASN A 143 2.41 -31.26 8.92
C ASN A 143 2.47 -29.73 8.72
N LYS A 144 2.88 -29.01 9.77
CA LYS A 144 3.00 -27.55 9.76
C LYS A 144 4.23 -27.03 9.02
N MET A 145 5.13 -27.92 8.56
CA MET A 145 6.36 -27.50 7.85
C MET A 145 6.01 -26.83 6.53
N PRO A 146 6.71 -25.73 6.18
CA PRO A 146 6.54 -25.05 4.91
C PRO A 146 6.77 -25.96 3.71
N GLN A 147 5.92 -25.86 2.71
CA GLN A 147 6.08 -26.55 1.43
C GLN A 147 6.72 -25.60 0.40
N TYR A 148 7.74 -26.05 -0.30
CA TYR A 148 8.45 -25.27 -1.30
C TYR A 148 8.45 -25.99 -2.64
N HIS A 149 8.02 -25.28 -3.70
CA HIS A 149 7.93 -25.81 -5.06
C HIS A 149 8.80 -24.96 -6.01
N CYS A 150 9.67 -25.63 -6.77
CA CYS A 150 10.53 -24.98 -7.76
C CYS A 150 9.80 -24.83 -9.09
N GLY A 151 9.69 -23.60 -9.58
CA GLY A 151 9.05 -23.31 -10.87
C GLY A 151 8.61 -21.87 -11.05
N ASP A 152 8.00 -21.60 -12.18
CA ASP A 152 7.44 -20.29 -12.51
C ASP A 152 6.17 -20.02 -11.70
N ALA A 153 6.11 -18.87 -11.01
CA ALA A 153 4.95 -18.49 -10.22
C ALA A 153 3.63 -18.51 -11.01
N ARG A 154 3.64 -18.08 -12.28
CA ARG A 154 2.46 -18.09 -13.17
C ARG A 154 1.89 -19.49 -13.37
N GLN A 155 2.76 -20.49 -13.51
CA GLN A 155 2.37 -21.88 -13.70
C GLN A 155 1.95 -22.54 -12.38
N LEU A 156 2.74 -22.31 -11.32
CA LEU A 156 2.49 -22.91 -10.01
C LEU A 156 1.22 -22.34 -9.36
N MET A 157 0.93 -21.06 -9.53
CA MET A 157 -0.32 -20.46 -9.05
C MET A 157 -1.56 -21.15 -9.64
N ALA A 158 -1.52 -21.54 -10.91
CA ALA A 158 -2.62 -22.27 -11.56
C ALA A 158 -2.90 -23.66 -10.94
N THR A 159 -1.94 -24.23 -10.19
CA THR A 159 -2.10 -25.52 -9.50
C THR A 159 -2.69 -25.41 -8.09
N ILE A 160 -2.84 -24.18 -7.57
CA ILE A 160 -3.49 -23.93 -6.28
C ILE A 160 -5.01 -24.08 -6.42
N GLU A 161 -5.64 -24.73 -5.47
CA GLU A 161 -7.10 -24.85 -5.40
C GLU A 161 -7.79 -23.50 -5.25
N ASP A 162 -8.98 -23.38 -5.82
CA ASP A 162 -9.81 -22.19 -5.70
C ASP A 162 -10.18 -21.95 -4.22
N ARG A 163 -10.13 -20.71 -3.79
CA ARG A 163 -10.57 -20.27 -2.44
C ARG A 163 -9.98 -21.12 -1.30
N SER A 164 -8.72 -21.50 -1.42
CA SER A 164 -8.04 -22.36 -0.44
C SER A 164 -7.07 -21.60 0.47
N ILE A 165 -6.55 -20.46 0.02
CA ILE A 165 -5.53 -19.67 0.71
C ILE A 165 -6.15 -18.59 1.60
N ASP A 166 -5.65 -18.45 2.82
CA ASP A 166 -6.11 -17.42 3.76
C ASP A 166 -5.39 -16.09 3.56
N CYS A 167 -4.07 -16.13 3.31
CA CYS A 167 -3.26 -14.93 3.16
C CYS A 167 -2.17 -15.15 2.11
N ILE A 168 -2.03 -14.23 1.19
CA ILE A 168 -0.87 -14.15 0.30
C ILE A 168 -0.02 -12.96 0.74
N VAL A 169 1.27 -13.20 0.94
CA VAL A 169 2.24 -12.18 1.35
C VAL A 169 3.48 -12.35 0.51
N THR A 170 3.84 -11.35 -0.30
CA THR A 170 4.87 -11.54 -1.31
C THR A 170 5.63 -10.26 -1.68
N THR A 171 6.87 -10.44 -2.08
CA THR A 171 7.75 -9.40 -2.65
C THR A 171 8.26 -9.91 -4.00
N PRO A 172 7.58 -9.58 -5.11
CA PRO A 172 8.01 -9.97 -6.45
C PRO A 172 9.40 -9.41 -6.79
N PRO A 173 10.10 -9.98 -7.77
CA PRO A 173 11.31 -9.37 -8.32
C PRO A 173 11.04 -7.95 -8.77
N TYR A 174 11.99 -7.03 -8.52
CA TYR A 174 11.88 -5.63 -8.94
C TYR A 174 12.41 -5.43 -10.35
N TRP A 175 11.68 -4.71 -11.17
CA TRP A 175 12.10 -4.36 -12.52
C TRP A 175 13.35 -3.46 -12.48
N HIS A 176 14.39 -3.79 -13.26
CA HIS A 176 15.70 -3.12 -13.36
C HIS A 176 16.56 -2.99 -12.09
N LEU A 177 16.03 -3.27 -10.90
CA LEU A 177 16.81 -3.06 -9.67
C LEU A 177 17.90 -4.11 -9.42
N ARG A 178 17.90 -5.25 -10.14
CA ARG A 178 18.94 -6.28 -9.98
C ARG A 178 19.13 -7.18 -11.19
N GLN A 179 20.34 -7.73 -11.22
CA GLN A 179 20.79 -8.73 -12.17
C GLN A 179 20.09 -10.09 -11.96
N TYR A 180 18.78 -10.14 -12.15
CA TYR A 180 18.07 -11.42 -12.29
C TYR A 180 18.45 -12.17 -13.58
N LYS A 181 19.35 -11.57 -14.40
CA LYS A 181 19.95 -12.22 -15.58
C LYS A 181 20.58 -13.57 -15.25
N ALA A 182 21.14 -13.74 -14.04
CA ALA A 182 21.68 -15.02 -13.57
C ALA A 182 20.60 -16.09 -13.34
N ASP A 183 19.34 -15.69 -13.14
CA ASP A 183 18.22 -16.58 -12.88
C ASP A 183 17.37 -16.83 -14.14
N GLY A 184 17.84 -16.37 -15.32
CA GLY A 184 17.12 -16.53 -16.60
C GLY A 184 15.86 -15.69 -16.72
N ILE A 185 15.67 -14.68 -15.86
CA ILE A 185 14.56 -13.75 -15.94
C ILE A 185 15.03 -12.51 -16.71
N THR A 186 14.76 -12.48 -18.01
CA THR A 186 14.92 -11.29 -18.86
C THR A 186 13.54 -10.69 -19.12
N ILE A 187 13.14 -9.72 -18.32
CA ILE A 187 11.98 -8.88 -18.62
C ILE A 187 12.55 -7.59 -19.20
N GLU A 188 12.48 -7.46 -20.51
CA GLU A 188 13.08 -6.33 -21.24
C GLU A 188 12.15 -5.12 -21.28
N ASP A 189 10.83 -5.34 -21.28
CA ASP A 189 9.80 -4.31 -21.34
C ASP A 189 9.07 -4.14 -19.99
N GLU A 190 8.78 -2.89 -19.65
CA GLU A 190 8.06 -2.50 -18.44
C GLU A 190 6.61 -3.06 -18.45
N ASN A 191 5.95 -3.02 -19.60
CA ASN A 191 4.59 -3.53 -19.73
C ASN A 191 4.56 -5.06 -19.58
N ASP A 192 5.57 -5.76 -20.05
CA ASP A 192 5.69 -7.22 -19.84
C ASP A 192 5.83 -7.55 -18.36
N PHE A 193 6.61 -6.76 -17.61
CA PHE A 193 6.71 -6.93 -16.17
C PHE A 193 5.37 -6.72 -15.46
N ILE A 194 4.66 -5.63 -15.80
CA ILE A 194 3.34 -5.34 -15.24
C ILE A 194 2.36 -6.47 -15.58
N ASN A 195 2.32 -6.88 -16.85
CA ASN A 195 1.42 -7.92 -17.32
C ASN A 195 1.69 -9.28 -16.66
N ASP A 196 2.96 -9.65 -16.50
CA ASP A 196 3.32 -10.88 -15.81
C ASP A 196 2.87 -10.89 -14.34
N LEU A 197 3.04 -9.76 -13.66
CA LEU A 197 2.58 -9.65 -12.28
C LEU A 197 1.05 -9.63 -12.19
N LEU A 198 0.36 -9.00 -13.14
CA LEU A 198 -1.11 -9.03 -13.21
C LEU A 198 -1.66 -10.44 -13.44
N ARG A 199 -0.99 -11.30 -14.21
CA ARG A 199 -1.36 -12.71 -14.33
C ARG A 199 -1.27 -13.44 -13.00
N VAL A 200 -0.19 -13.21 -12.23
CA VAL A 200 -0.04 -13.83 -10.91
C VAL A 200 -1.08 -13.31 -9.92
N THR A 201 -1.39 -12.01 -9.96
CA THR A 201 -2.41 -11.43 -9.06
C THR A 201 -3.84 -11.82 -9.43
N ALA A 202 -4.14 -12.13 -10.71
CA ALA A 202 -5.40 -12.72 -11.12
C ALA A 202 -5.57 -14.14 -10.56
N GLU A 203 -4.52 -14.97 -10.62
CA GLU A 203 -4.51 -16.28 -9.99
C GLU A 203 -4.58 -16.18 -8.45
N ALA A 204 -3.93 -15.16 -7.85
CA ALA A 204 -4.05 -14.88 -6.42
C ALA A 204 -5.49 -14.57 -6.02
N TRP A 205 -6.22 -13.80 -6.84
CA TRP A 205 -7.65 -13.56 -6.63
C TRP A 205 -8.45 -14.88 -6.59
N ARG A 206 -8.22 -15.77 -7.54
CA ARG A 206 -8.90 -17.07 -7.59
C ARG A 206 -8.58 -17.95 -6.38
N ALA A 207 -7.28 -18.03 -6.04
CA ALA A 207 -6.78 -18.91 -4.98
C ALA A 207 -7.15 -18.45 -3.56
N LEU A 208 -7.27 -17.14 -3.32
CA LEU A 208 -7.68 -16.60 -2.04
C LEU A 208 -9.13 -16.95 -1.70
N LYS A 209 -9.39 -17.27 -0.43
CA LYS A 209 -10.72 -17.30 0.16
C LYS A 209 -11.40 -15.94 0.02
N ASP A 210 -12.72 -15.89 0.10
CA ASP A 210 -13.44 -14.61 -0.02
C ASP A 210 -13.04 -13.62 1.09
N GLY A 211 -12.80 -14.10 2.30
CA GLY A 211 -12.27 -13.31 3.41
C GLY A 211 -10.74 -13.25 3.49
N GLY A 212 -10.02 -13.70 2.46
CA GLY A 212 -8.56 -13.69 2.43
C GLY A 212 -7.96 -12.33 2.05
N SER A 213 -6.67 -12.16 2.31
CA SER A 213 -5.92 -10.92 2.06
C SER A 213 -4.68 -11.16 1.21
N LEU A 214 -4.36 -10.21 0.34
CA LEU A 214 -3.09 -10.13 -0.38
C LEU A 214 -2.29 -8.93 0.12
N TRP A 215 -1.03 -9.19 0.51
CA TRP A 215 -0.04 -8.18 0.83
C TRP A 215 1.07 -8.20 -0.22
N LEU A 216 1.23 -7.09 -0.92
CA LEU A 216 2.13 -6.96 -2.06
C LEU A 216 3.16 -5.86 -1.81
N ASN A 217 4.42 -6.26 -1.64
CA ASN A 217 5.53 -5.31 -1.51
C ASN A 217 6.10 -4.97 -2.88
N LEU A 218 6.16 -3.69 -3.19
CA LEU A 218 6.71 -3.18 -4.45
C LEU A 218 7.63 -1.99 -4.21
N CYS A 219 8.74 -1.97 -4.91
CA CYS A 219 9.66 -0.85 -5.00
C CYS A 219 9.54 -0.20 -6.38
N ASP A 220 9.67 1.12 -6.42
CA ASP A 220 9.72 1.82 -7.70
C ASP A 220 11.11 1.75 -8.32
N SER A 221 11.18 1.96 -9.62
CA SER A 221 12.41 2.04 -10.39
C SER A 221 12.50 3.34 -11.18
N TYR A 222 13.70 3.65 -11.60
CA TYR A 222 14.02 4.84 -12.37
C TYR A 222 14.66 4.45 -13.69
N ASP A 223 14.30 5.15 -14.75
CA ASP A 223 14.95 5.07 -16.05
C ASP A 223 15.45 6.47 -16.49
N ALA A 224 15.84 6.61 -17.75
CA ALA A 224 16.29 7.88 -18.31
C ALA A 224 15.21 8.99 -18.29
N LYS A 225 13.92 8.64 -18.17
CA LYS A 225 12.80 9.58 -18.11
C LYS A 225 12.41 9.94 -16.67
N GLY A 226 12.91 9.21 -15.67
CA GLY A 226 12.63 9.43 -14.26
C GLY A 226 11.95 8.25 -13.57
N MET A 227 11.22 8.52 -12.51
CA MET A 227 10.48 7.53 -11.72
C MET A 227 9.33 6.92 -12.53
N GLN A 228 9.24 5.60 -12.55
CA GLN A 228 8.29 4.85 -13.38
C GLN A 228 6.90 4.68 -12.74
N ALA A 229 6.75 4.96 -11.44
CA ALA A 229 5.53 4.79 -10.67
C ALA A 229 4.93 3.37 -10.75
N LEU A 230 5.78 2.36 -10.94
CA LEU A 230 5.40 0.95 -11.12
C LEU A 230 4.47 0.43 -10.02
N PRO A 231 4.74 0.67 -8.72
CA PRO A 231 3.87 0.17 -7.66
C PRO A 231 2.42 0.63 -7.84
N TRP A 232 2.22 1.90 -8.15
CA TRP A 232 0.88 2.47 -8.31
C TRP A 232 0.22 2.07 -9.63
N ARG A 233 0.97 1.95 -10.71
CA ARG A 233 0.45 1.47 -12.01
C ARG A 233 -0.07 0.05 -11.92
N ILE A 234 0.64 -0.82 -11.18
CA ILE A 234 0.20 -2.20 -10.89
C ILE A 234 -1.03 -2.18 -9.99
N ALA A 235 -0.99 -1.45 -8.87
CA ALA A 235 -2.07 -1.37 -7.91
C ALA A 235 -3.38 -0.87 -8.53
N ILE A 236 -3.33 0.17 -9.36
CA ILE A 236 -4.48 0.73 -10.07
C ILE A 236 -5.05 -0.31 -11.05
N LYS A 237 -4.19 -0.97 -11.86
CA LYS A 237 -4.65 -2.03 -12.78
C LYS A 237 -5.28 -3.22 -12.04
N MET A 238 -4.75 -3.61 -10.88
CA MET A 238 -5.37 -4.64 -10.04
C MET A 238 -6.78 -4.25 -9.59
N MET A 239 -6.99 -3.01 -9.18
CA MET A 239 -8.31 -2.51 -8.79
C MET A 239 -9.25 -2.41 -9.99
N ASP A 240 -8.83 -1.80 -11.08
CA ASP A 240 -9.68 -1.48 -12.23
C ASP A 240 -10.02 -2.73 -13.07
N LEU A 241 -9.06 -3.65 -13.23
CA LEU A 241 -9.20 -4.79 -14.14
C LEU A 241 -9.55 -6.10 -13.44
N GLN A 242 -9.13 -6.29 -12.19
CA GLN A 242 -9.27 -7.55 -11.46
C GLN A 242 -10.25 -7.48 -10.28
N GLY A 243 -10.76 -6.29 -9.96
CA GLY A 243 -11.74 -6.10 -8.90
C GLY A 243 -11.18 -6.11 -7.47
N TRP A 244 -9.86 -5.99 -7.30
CA TRP A 244 -9.26 -5.86 -5.97
C TRP A 244 -9.72 -4.60 -5.25
N SER A 245 -9.96 -4.70 -3.94
CA SER A 245 -10.19 -3.55 -3.06
C SER A 245 -8.91 -3.28 -2.26
N MET A 246 -8.28 -2.14 -2.46
CA MET A 246 -7.15 -1.71 -1.66
C MET A 246 -7.63 -1.24 -0.28
N ARG A 247 -7.05 -1.80 0.79
CA ARG A 247 -7.37 -1.41 2.17
C ARG A 247 -6.37 -0.41 2.73
N ASN A 248 -5.09 -0.60 2.43
CA ASN A 248 -4.00 0.27 2.86
C ASN A 248 -2.87 0.27 1.83
N ASP A 249 -2.20 1.40 1.76
CA ASP A 249 -0.98 1.68 1.00
C ASP A 249 0.17 1.96 1.96
N ILE A 250 0.57 0.95 2.72
CA ILE A 250 1.61 1.10 3.74
C ILE A 250 2.92 1.58 3.11
N VAL A 251 3.48 2.65 3.65
CA VAL A 251 4.83 3.11 3.32
C VAL A 251 5.83 2.42 4.25
N TRP A 252 6.57 1.44 3.74
CA TRP A 252 7.68 0.87 4.48
C TRP A 252 8.91 1.77 4.34
N ASN A 253 9.20 2.57 5.39
CA ASN A 253 10.39 3.39 5.49
C ASN A 253 11.57 2.54 5.98
N LYS A 254 12.53 2.29 5.08
CA LYS A 254 13.72 1.44 5.34
C LYS A 254 14.74 2.09 6.28
N GLN A 255 14.57 3.39 6.60
CA GLN A 255 15.49 4.22 7.40
C GLN A 255 16.93 4.33 6.83
N GLN A 256 17.34 3.41 5.99
CA GLN A 256 18.62 3.39 5.26
C GLN A 256 18.31 3.28 3.78
N GLY A 257 18.52 4.34 3.03
CA GLY A 257 18.37 4.33 1.57
C GLY A 257 19.65 3.83 0.89
N THR A 258 19.52 3.33 -0.31
CA THR A 258 20.65 3.08 -1.22
C THR A 258 21.37 4.41 -1.45
N ILE A 259 22.70 4.41 -1.33
CA ILE A 259 23.49 5.57 -1.74
C ILE A 259 23.49 5.57 -3.27
N ASP A 260 22.61 6.37 -3.84
CA ASP A 260 22.65 6.65 -5.27
C ASP A 260 23.36 7.99 -5.43
N ASN A 261 24.42 8.01 -6.25
CA ASN A 261 25.17 9.21 -6.55
C ASN A 261 24.51 10.06 -7.65
N THR A 262 23.23 9.81 -7.95
CA THR A 262 22.48 10.56 -8.96
C THR A 262 22.27 11.99 -8.46
N GLN A 263 22.77 12.95 -9.20
CA GLN A 263 22.55 14.38 -8.94
C GLN A 263 21.10 14.73 -9.22
N ASN A 264 20.55 15.67 -8.45
CA ASN A 264 19.19 16.22 -8.62
C ASN A 264 18.01 15.32 -8.21
N LEU A 265 18.25 14.23 -7.47
CA LEU A 265 17.19 13.39 -6.92
C LEU A 265 17.31 13.28 -5.39
N VAL A 266 16.18 13.18 -4.71
CA VAL A 266 16.16 12.78 -3.30
C VAL A 266 16.35 11.27 -3.20
N ARG A 267 17.01 10.83 -2.12
CA ARG A 267 17.24 9.41 -1.87
C ARG A 267 15.92 8.66 -1.71
N ASN A 268 15.73 7.55 -2.46
CA ASN A 268 14.62 6.63 -2.26
C ASN A 268 14.87 5.79 -1.00
N THR A 269 14.08 6.03 0.05
CA THR A 269 14.21 5.37 1.35
C THR A 269 13.01 4.50 1.71
N HIS A 270 12.04 4.35 0.82
CA HIS A 270 10.81 3.61 1.11
C HIS A 270 10.44 2.64 0.00
N GLU A 271 9.54 1.75 0.34
CA GLU A 271 8.81 0.87 -0.56
C GLU A 271 7.34 0.89 -0.19
N TYR A 272 6.47 0.45 -1.09
CA TYR A 272 5.05 0.31 -0.81
C TYR A 272 4.74 -1.13 -0.42
N PHE A 273 3.90 -1.28 0.59
CA PHE A 273 3.37 -2.57 1.02
C PHE A 273 1.85 -2.50 1.01
N PHE A 274 1.28 -2.82 -0.14
CA PHE A 274 -0.16 -2.71 -0.38
C PHE A 274 -0.92 -3.86 0.26
N HIS A 275 -2.05 -3.54 0.90
CA HIS A 275 -3.01 -4.50 1.40
C HIS A 275 -4.25 -4.53 0.53
N PHE A 276 -4.51 -5.66 -0.12
CA PHE A 276 -5.66 -5.90 -0.97
C PHE A 276 -6.55 -7.00 -0.43
N VAL A 277 -7.86 -6.87 -0.67
CA VAL A 277 -8.90 -7.83 -0.33
C VAL A 277 -9.92 -7.95 -1.46
N LYS A 278 -10.73 -9.01 -1.46
CA LYS A 278 -11.82 -9.17 -2.43
C LYS A 278 -13.06 -8.33 -2.07
N CYS A 279 -13.35 -8.23 -0.79
CA CYS A 279 -14.53 -7.53 -0.29
C CYS A 279 -14.25 -6.88 1.07
N LYS A 280 -15.22 -6.13 1.59
CA LYS A 280 -15.09 -5.48 2.90
C LYS A 280 -15.14 -6.45 4.09
N ASP A 281 -15.74 -7.62 3.90
CA ASP A 281 -15.93 -8.62 4.95
C ASP A 281 -14.78 -9.65 4.90
N TYR A 282 -13.56 -9.19 5.24
CA TYR A 282 -12.36 -10.01 5.28
C TYR A 282 -11.92 -10.29 6.73
N TYR A 283 -11.13 -11.34 6.91
CA TYR A 283 -10.57 -11.66 8.21
C TYR A 283 -9.53 -10.62 8.62
N TYR A 284 -9.73 -10.01 9.79
CA TYR A 284 -8.77 -9.09 10.39
C TYR A 284 -8.74 -9.27 11.92
N ASN A 285 -7.58 -9.66 12.46
CA ASN A 285 -7.38 -9.81 13.90
C ASN A 285 -6.87 -8.50 14.52
N ASP A 286 -7.79 -7.60 14.82
CA ASP A 286 -7.49 -6.26 15.34
C ASP A 286 -6.67 -6.31 16.64
N ALA A 287 -7.06 -7.11 17.59
CA ALA A 287 -6.42 -7.18 18.91
C ALA A 287 -4.96 -7.70 18.83
N GLU A 288 -4.72 -8.82 18.13
CA GLU A 288 -3.39 -9.41 17.99
C GLU A 288 -2.49 -8.55 17.10
N SER A 289 -3.08 -7.92 16.06
CA SER A 289 -2.39 -6.98 15.17
C SER A 289 -1.87 -5.76 15.92
N ARG A 290 -2.72 -5.09 16.71
CA ARG A 290 -2.32 -3.94 17.54
C ARG A 290 -1.24 -4.32 18.55
N ALA A 291 -1.42 -5.43 19.26
CA ALA A 291 -0.46 -5.90 20.23
C ALA A 291 0.89 -6.24 19.59
N CYS A 292 0.89 -6.91 18.43
CA CYS A 292 2.10 -7.25 17.70
C CYS A 292 2.79 -5.98 17.17
N PHE A 293 2.05 -5.08 16.52
CA PHE A 293 2.57 -3.85 15.94
C PHE A 293 3.21 -2.96 17.01
N ASN A 294 2.48 -2.65 18.08
CA ASN A 294 2.98 -1.79 19.15
C ASN A 294 4.23 -2.38 19.80
N ARG A 295 4.27 -3.70 20.06
CA ARG A 295 5.43 -4.36 20.66
C ARG A 295 6.67 -4.26 19.76
N GLU A 296 6.54 -4.51 18.47
CA GLU A 296 7.70 -4.56 17.56
C GLU A 296 8.20 -3.16 17.18
N ILE A 297 7.31 -2.20 16.97
CA ILE A 297 7.69 -0.81 16.69
C ILE A 297 8.30 -0.15 17.92
N ASP A 298 7.69 -0.35 19.09
CA ASP A 298 8.20 0.18 20.34
C ASP A 298 9.54 -0.47 20.72
N ARG A 299 9.75 -1.75 20.41
CA ARG A 299 11.02 -2.44 20.70
C ARG A 299 12.22 -1.73 20.08
N ALA A 300 12.15 -1.34 18.80
CA ALA A 300 13.22 -0.61 18.15
C ALA A 300 13.44 0.78 18.76
N ALA A 301 12.35 1.45 19.16
CA ALA A 301 12.42 2.73 19.87
C ALA A 301 13.03 2.57 21.27
N ILE A 302 12.67 1.53 22.00
CA ILE A 302 13.18 1.22 23.34
C ILE A 302 14.66 0.88 23.31
N VAL A 303 15.14 0.08 22.35
CA VAL A 303 16.58 -0.21 22.22
C VAL A 303 17.37 1.09 22.02
N ARG A 304 16.95 1.96 21.10
CA ARG A 304 17.59 3.27 20.88
C ARG A 304 17.51 4.17 22.12
N ASN A 305 16.37 4.19 22.80
CA ASN A 305 16.18 4.95 24.01
C ASN A 305 17.06 4.45 25.15
N ASN A 306 17.23 3.13 25.30
CA ASN A 306 18.10 2.55 26.32
C ASN A 306 19.55 2.96 26.15
N GLU A 307 20.08 2.95 24.93
CA GLU A 307 21.43 3.45 24.67
C GLU A 307 21.58 4.94 25.04
N ARG A 308 20.58 5.74 24.71
CA ARG A 308 20.51 7.15 25.08
C ARG A 308 20.41 7.32 26.59
N TYR A 309 19.54 6.56 27.24
CA TYR A 309 19.35 6.63 28.70
C TYR A 309 20.62 6.24 29.44
N ASN A 310 21.31 5.17 29.04
CA ASN A 310 22.58 4.76 29.62
C ASN A 310 23.64 5.87 29.48
N ARG A 311 23.75 6.50 28.31
CA ARG A 311 24.66 7.63 28.11
C ARG A 311 24.29 8.81 29.00
N ASN A 312 23.00 9.17 29.07
CA ASN A 312 22.52 10.28 29.89
C ASN A 312 22.78 10.05 31.40
N ILE A 313 22.55 8.80 31.89
CA ILE A 313 22.87 8.45 33.29
C ILE A 313 24.39 8.60 33.54
N ALA A 314 25.22 8.08 32.66
CA ALA A 314 26.67 8.12 32.81
C ALA A 314 27.22 9.54 32.84
N SER A 315 26.74 10.41 31.93
CA SER A 315 27.20 11.81 31.77
C SER A 315 26.53 12.81 32.70
N ASN A 316 25.52 12.42 33.48
CA ASN A 316 24.80 13.35 34.37
C ASN A 316 25.64 13.75 35.58
N ASP A 317 25.92 15.05 35.72
CA ASP A 317 26.77 15.62 36.80
C ASP A 317 26.01 15.87 38.10
N THR A 318 24.67 15.83 38.07
CA THR A 318 23.84 16.09 39.26
C THR A 318 23.57 14.83 40.08
N LEU A 319 23.87 13.66 39.52
CA LEU A 319 23.67 12.35 40.16
C LEU A 319 24.94 11.86 40.84
N THR A 320 24.80 11.37 42.06
CA THR A 320 25.85 10.63 42.75
C THR A 320 26.09 9.26 42.08
N GLN A 321 27.24 8.63 42.35
CA GLN A 321 27.56 7.29 41.86
C GLN A 321 26.56 6.21 42.29
N SER A 322 25.98 6.37 43.49
CA SER A 322 24.93 5.48 43.99
C SER A 322 23.62 5.66 43.21
N GLU A 323 23.20 6.90 42.97
CA GLU A 323 22.01 7.25 42.20
C GLU A 323 22.14 6.74 40.74
N LYS A 324 23.32 6.91 40.11
CA LYS A 324 23.60 6.40 38.77
C LYS A 324 23.43 4.86 38.68
N ARG A 325 23.99 4.12 39.68
CA ARG A 325 23.80 2.66 39.76
C ARG A 325 22.35 2.27 39.90
N ASN A 326 21.62 2.94 40.81
CA ASN A 326 20.21 2.66 41.01
C ASN A 326 19.35 2.97 39.76
N ALA A 327 19.63 4.06 39.06
CA ALA A 327 18.97 4.39 37.81
C ALA A 327 19.21 3.34 36.70
N MET A 328 20.44 2.83 36.58
CA MET A 328 20.76 1.76 35.65
C MET A 328 20.02 0.45 36.00
N MET A 329 19.96 0.09 37.28
CA MET A 329 19.23 -1.11 37.73
C MET A 329 17.73 -0.98 37.48
N ALA A 330 17.16 0.21 37.73
CA ALA A 330 15.75 0.49 37.46
C ALA A 330 15.46 0.43 35.96
N LEU A 331 16.34 0.97 35.12
CA LEU A 331 16.23 0.92 33.65
C LEU A 331 16.27 -0.54 33.14
N GLN A 332 17.17 -1.36 33.67
CA GLN A 332 17.22 -2.79 33.33
C GLN A 332 15.93 -3.53 33.76
N SER A 333 15.39 -3.20 34.94
CA SER A 333 14.13 -3.77 35.43
C SER A 333 12.96 -3.39 34.53
N ALA A 334 12.85 -2.11 34.12
CA ALA A 334 11.81 -1.65 33.20
C ALA A 334 11.94 -2.30 31.82
N THR A 335 13.18 -2.45 31.31
CA THR A 335 13.45 -3.16 30.06
C THR A 335 13.01 -4.63 30.14
N ARG A 336 13.28 -5.30 31.25
CA ARG A 336 12.82 -6.68 31.47
C ARG A 336 11.30 -6.78 31.49
N LYS A 337 10.61 -5.93 32.26
CA LYS A 337 9.14 -5.89 32.31
C LYS A 337 8.53 -5.65 30.93
N TYR A 338 9.15 -4.77 30.14
CA TYR A 338 8.72 -4.55 28.75
C TYR A 338 8.88 -5.80 27.88
N ASN A 339 10.03 -6.47 27.95
CA ASN A 339 10.29 -7.68 27.17
C ASN A 339 9.34 -8.85 27.58
N GLU A 340 8.95 -8.90 28.84
CA GLU A 340 7.97 -9.85 29.39
C GLU A 340 6.51 -9.45 29.06
N GLY A 341 6.29 -8.27 28.47
CA GLY A 341 4.96 -7.78 28.12
C GLY A 341 4.13 -7.27 29.31
N LEU A 342 4.75 -7.04 30.46
CA LEU A 342 4.09 -6.54 31.67
C LEU A 342 3.78 -5.04 31.58
N ILE A 343 4.55 -4.29 30.79
CA ILE A 343 4.36 -2.86 30.53
C ILE A 343 4.46 -2.58 29.03
N GLY A 344 3.77 -1.54 28.56
CA GLY A 344 3.74 -1.16 27.14
C GLY A 344 4.88 -0.24 26.72
N ASN A 345 5.34 0.60 27.62
CA ASN A 345 6.45 1.52 27.38
C ASN A 345 6.99 2.04 28.71
N TYR A 346 8.15 2.70 28.68
CA TYR A 346 8.68 3.42 29.82
C TYR A 346 9.51 4.62 29.40
N ARG A 347 9.57 5.61 30.27
CA ARG A 347 10.34 6.84 30.09
C ARG A 347 11.18 7.11 31.34
N LEU A 348 12.48 7.38 31.13
CA LEU A 348 13.41 7.76 32.21
C LEU A 348 13.50 9.28 32.29
N TYR A 349 13.34 9.81 33.48
CA TYR A 349 13.59 11.19 33.87
C TYR A 349 14.77 11.22 34.84
N LEU A 350 15.69 12.18 34.67
CA LEU A 350 16.85 12.36 35.50
C LEU A 350 16.81 13.78 36.10
N ARG A 351 17.40 13.96 37.30
CA ARG A 351 17.58 15.28 37.87
C ARG A 351 18.49 16.12 36.97
N GLU A 352 18.07 17.35 36.69
CA GLU A 352 18.83 18.37 35.94
C GLU A 352 19.10 19.59 36.80
N LYS A 353 20.14 20.40 36.46
CA LYS A 353 20.58 21.54 37.27
C LYS A 353 19.51 22.62 37.45
N ASP A 354 18.72 22.86 36.41
CA ASP A 354 17.72 23.93 36.33
C ASP A 354 16.29 23.41 36.25
N MET A 355 16.02 22.26 36.87
CA MET A 355 14.73 21.60 36.76
C MET A 355 13.66 22.37 37.54
N THR A 356 12.65 22.87 36.84
CA THR A 356 11.42 23.41 37.45
C THR A 356 10.49 22.26 37.78
N ALA A 357 9.58 22.44 38.75
CA ALA A 357 8.55 21.45 39.11
C ALA A 357 7.73 21.08 37.86
N SER A 358 7.56 19.77 37.64
CA SER A 358 6.85 19.24 36.48
C SER A 358 5.32 19.35 36.59
N GLY A 359 4.84 19.57 37.83
CA GLY A 359 3.40 19.46 38.14
C GLY A 359 2.90 18.03 38.45
N ASP A 360 3.75 17.02 38.28
CA ASP A 360 3.52 15.67 38.76
C ASP A 360 4.22 15.42 40.08
N GLU A 361 3.46 15.40 41.18
CA GLU A 361 3.97 15.21 42.53
C GLU A 361 4.85 13.96 42.72
N LYS A 362 4.50 12.84 42.05
CA LYS A 362 5.26 11.61 42.14
C LYS A 362 6.60 11.71 41.44
N LEU A 363 6.62 12.33 40.27
CA LEU A 363 7.84 12.58 39.49
C LEU A 363 8.77 13.53 40.26
N ASP A 364 8.23 14.65 40.71
CA ASP A 364 9.03 15.69 41.42
C ASP A 364 9.61 15.16 42.72
N LYS A 365 8.83 14.38 43.48
CA LYS A 365 9.30 13.73 44.72
C LYS A 365 10.40 12.70 44.42
N ALA A 366 10.21 11.82 43.46
CA ALA A 366 11.18 10.78 43.11
C ALA A 366 12.52 11.39 42.63
N ILE A 367 12.45 12.42 41.79
CA ILE A 367 13.66 13.11 41.30
C ILE A 367 14.40 13.78 42.43
N LYS A 368 13.71 14.39 43.40
CA LYS A 368 14.31 15.03 44.55
C LYS A 368 14.98 14.01 45.48
N GLU A 369 14.32 12.89 45.77
CA GLU A 369 14.76 11.90 46.75
C GLU A 369 15.81 10.94 46.22
N GLN A 370 15.68 10.45 44.98
CA GLN A 370 16.53 9.39 44.39
C GLN A 370 17.26 9.80 43.11
N GLY A 371 17.04 11.01 42.61
CA GLY A 371 17.74 11.56 41.45
C GLY A 371 17.16 11.14 40.11
N PHE A 372 16.23 10.21 40.08
CA PHE A 372 15.62 9.70 38.84
C PHE A 372 14.19 9.22 39.05
N TYR A 373 13.44 9.08 37.96
CA TYR A 373 12.12 8.44 37.93
C TYR A 373 11.93 7.67 36.64
N ILE A 374 11.36 6.46 36.73
CA ILE A 374 10.92 5.72 35.56
C ILE A 374 9.40 5.70 35.56
N GLN A 375 8.84 6.32 34.57
CA GLN A 375 7.40 6.30 34.29
C GLN A 375 7.09 5.10 33.41
N GLU A 376 6.37 4.12 33.94
CA GLU A 376 5.88 2.97 33.20
C GLU A 376 4.46 3.27 32.67
N SER A 377 4.16 2.85 31.45
CA SER A 377 2.83 2.97 30.85
C SER A 377 2.26 1.59 30.48
N ALA A 378 0.94 1.48 30.47
CA ALA A 378 0.26 0.28 30.01
C ALA A 378 0.54 0.01 28.50
N ASN A 379 0.28 -1.22 28.05
CA ASN A 379 0.36 -1.59 26.65
C ASN A 379 -0.51 -0.63 25.81
N SER A 380 0.07 -0.08 24.73
CA SER A 380 -0.65 0.76 23.80
C SER A 380 -1.69 -0.07 23.05
N THR A 381 -2.92 0.45 23.00
CA THR A 381 -4.00 -0.09 22.18
C THR A 381 -4.26 0.78 20.94
N SER A 382 -3.34 1.72 20.65
CA SER A 382 -3.48 2.60 19.50
C SER A 382 -3.48 1.83 18.18
N MET A 383 -4.21 2.35 17.20
CA MET A 383 -4.15 1.84 15.83
C MET A 383 -2.76 2.11 15.25
N PRO A 384 -2.15 1.12 14.57
CA PRO A 384 -0.94 1.38 13.82
C PRO A 384 -1.21 2.40 12.69
N GLY A 385 -0.25 3.28 12.45
CA GLY A 385 -0.26 4.14 11.27
C GLY A 385 0.16 3.38 10.01
N ASP A 386 0.06 4.05 8.88
CA ASP A 386 0.38 3.54 7.54
C ASP A 386 1.85 3.76 7.12
N VAL A 387 2.66 4.37 7.98
CA VAL A 387 4.11 4.50 7.77
C VAL A 387 4.86 3.60 8.76
N TRP A 388 5.47 2.53 8.24
CA TRP A 388 6.20 1.55 9.05
C TRP A 388 7.70 1.77 8.97
N ASN A 389 8.30 2.16 10.10
CA ASN A 389 9.73 2.38 10.23
C ASN A 389 10.45 1.07 10.59
N ILE A 390 10.72 0.24 9.59
CA ILE A 390 11.35 -1.07 9.75
C ILE A 390 12.70 -1.07 9.05
N VAL A 391 13.78 -1.34 9.80
CA VAL A 391 15.12 -1.44 9.21
C VAL A 391 15.20 -2.64 8.27
N ALA A 392 15.72 -2.44 7.08
CA ALA A 392 15.94 -3.53 6.12
C ALA A 392 16.94 -4.55 6.68
N GLU A 393 16.62 -5.83 6.56
CA GLU A 393 17.55 -6.90 6.94
C GLU A 393 18.62 -7.06 5.86
N ARG A 394 19.89 -7.26 6.31
CA ARG A 394 20.99 -7.60 5.39
C ARG A 394 21.01 -9.11 5.23
N ALA A 395 21.12 -9.56 3.98
CA ALA A 395 21.42 -10.97 3.73
C ALA A 395 22.83 -11.31 4.24
N GLU A 396 23.01 -12.49 4.80
CA GLU A 396 24.34 -13.01 5.19
C GLU A 396 25.29 -13.12 3.98
N SER A 397 24.75 -13.20 2.76
CA SER A 397 25.48 -13.06 1.51
C SER A 397 25.06 -11.76 0.82
N ASP A 398 26.00 -10.92 0.42
CA ASP A 398 25.79 -9.62 -0.27
C ASP A 398 24.96 -9.68 -1.57
N ARG A 399 24.44 -10.84 -1.91
CA ARG A 399 23.73 -11.09 -3.18
C ARG A 399 22.23 -10.80 -3.15
N TYR A 400 21.59 -10.75 -1.95
CA TYR A 400 20.11 -10.61 -1.89
C TYR A 400 19.67 -9.60 -0.83
N VAL A 401 18.79 -8.68 -1.19
CA VAL A 401 18.01 -7.89 -0.21
C VAL A 401 16.84 -8.76 0.21
N ILE A 402 16.72 -8.98 1.48
CA ILE A 402 15.64 -9.73 2.09
C ILE A 402 14.67 -8.71 2.68
N ALA A 403 13.38 -8.81 2.33
CA ALA A 403 12.37 -8.06 3.06
C ALA A 403 12.38 -8.52 4.53
N PRO A 404 12.32 -7.60 5.51
CA PRO A 404 12.48 -7.93 6.92
C PRO A 404 11.34 -8.81 7.40
N GLN A 405 11.68 -9.77 8.28
CA GLN A 405 10.71 -10.69 8.86
C GLN A 405 9.53 -9.96 9.51
N LEU A 406 9.79 -8.80 10.11
CA LEU A 406 8.77 -8.00 10.76
C LEU A 406 7.68 -7.52 9.78
N LEU A 407 8.01 -7.19 8.53
CA LEU A 407 7.05 -6.78 7.52
C LEU A 407 6.02 -7.90 7.28
N TYR A 408 6.50 -9.13 7.08
CA TYR A 408 5.64 -10.30 6.89
C TYR A 408 4.87 -10.68 8.16
N LYS A 409 5.52 -10.56 9.34
CA LYS A 409 4.91 -10.87 10.62
C LYS A 409 3.68 -10.04 10.88
N LEU A 410 3.76 -8.72 10.66
CA LEU A 410 2.62 -7.82 10.86
C LEU A 410 1.45 -8.16 9.94
N ALA A 411 1.72 -8.43 8.66
CA ALA A 411 0.72 -8.82 7.68
C ALA A 411 0.03 -10.15 8.04
N ILE A 412 0.82 -11.19 8.36
CA ILE A 412 0.31 -12.54 8.67
C ILE A 412 -0.49 -12.53 9.97
N VAL A 413 -0.03 -11.83 11.01
CA VAL A 413 -0.76 -11.73 12.29
C VAL A 413 -2.10 -11.03 12.07
N ALA A 414 -2.12 -9.98 11.26
CA ALA A 414 -3.33 -9.21 11.01
C ALA A 414 -4.38 -9.98 10.21
N THR A 415 -3.97 -10.73 9.18
CA THR A 415 -4.90 -11.20 8.15
C THR A 415 -4.89 -12.70 7.86
N CYS A 416 -4.07 -13.49 8.58
CA CYS A 416 -4.10 -14.93 8.48
C CYS A 416 -4.57 -15.57 9.80
N PRO A 417 -5.68 -16.32 9.84
CA PRO A 417 -6.12 -17.01 11.05
C PRO A 417 -5.08 -18.03 11.53
N ARG A 418 -5.14 -18.40 12.81
CA ARG A 418 -4.30 -19.51 13.34
C ARG A 418 -4.62 -20.79 12.58
N ASN A 419 -3.59 -21.54 12.21
CA ASN A 419 -3.66 -22.71 11.33
C ASN A 419 -4.12 -22.42 9.89
N GLY A 420 -4.29 -21.15 9.51
CA GLY A 420 -4.54 -20.75 8.13
C GLY A 420 -3.32 -20.97 7.23
N ILE A 421 -3.51 -20.85 5.92
CA ILE A 421 -2.49 -21.10 4.91
C ILE A 421 -1.98 -19.77 4.35
N VAL A 422 -0.67 -19.57 4.44
CA VAL A 422 0.05 -18.45 3.84
C VAL A 422 0.69 -18.91 2.53
N LEU A 423 0.55 -18.14 1.47
CA LEU A 423 1.21 -18.38 0.17
C LEU A 423 2.15 -17.23 -0.17
N ASP A 424 3.36 -17.57 -0.61
CA ASP A 424 4.32 -16.61 -1.19
C ASP A 424 4.74 -17.08 -2.59
N PRO A 425 4.17 -16.50 -3.67
CA PRO A 425 4.51 -16.86 -5.05
C PRO A 425 5.95 -16.55 -5.47
N TYR A 426 6.67 -15.73 -4.70
CA TYR A 426 8.05 -15.32 -4.97
C TYR A 426 8.90 -15.42 -3.71
N CYS A 427 8.88 -16.59 -3.07
CA CYS A 427 9.36 -16.75 -1.69
C CYS A 427 10.87 -16.56 -1.48
N GLY A 428 11.69 -16.61 -2.54
CA GLY A 428 13.13 -16.47 -2.44
C GLY A 428 13.73 -17.45 -1.43
N THR A 429 14.38 -16.91 -0.40
CA THR A 429 14.95 -17.70 0.71
C THR A 429 13.91 -18.01 1.81
N GLY A 430 12.61 -17.91 1.54
CA GLY A 430 11.51 -18.41 2.36
C GLY A 430 11.19 -17.57 3.60
N THR A 431 11.44 -16.27 3.62
CA THR A 431 11.21 -15.42 4.81
C THR A 431 9.75 -15.41 5.24
N ALA A 432 8.79 -15.23 4.30
CA ALA A 432 7.36 -15.26 4.63
C ALA A 432 6.92 -16.62 5.17
N CYS A 433 7.39 -17.71 4.55
CA CYS A 433 7.07 -19.07 4.97
C CYS A 433 7.64 -19.42 6.35
N LYS A 434 8.87 -18.99 6.64
CA LYS A 434 9.49 -19.13 7.97
C LYS A 434 8.68 -18.39 9.02
N VAL A 435 8.31 -17.15 8.78
CA VAL A 435 7.49 -16.36 9.71
C VAL A 435 6.10 -16.99 9.90
N ALA A 436 5.47 -17.50 8.85
CA ALA A 436 4.21 -18.23 8.97
C ALA A 436 4.33 -19.45 9.87
N TYR A 437 5.40 -20.24 9.72
CA TYR A 437 5.70 -21.39 10.55
C TYR A 437 5.87 -21.01 12.04
N GLU A 438 6.67 -19.97 12.33
CA GLU A 438 6.87 -19.43 13.69
C GLU A 438 5.55 -18.99 14.35
N LEU A 439 4.63 -18.48 13.55
CA LEU A 439 3.32 -18.04 14.00
C LEU A 439 2.27 -19.18 14.06
N GLY A 440 2.67 -20.43 13.77
CA GLY A 440 1.77 -21.59 13.78
C GLY A 440 0.80 -21.63 12.61
N ARG A 441 1.13 -21.01 11.48
CA ARG A 441 0.40 -21.08 10.22
C ARG A 441 1.08 -22.10 9.30
N GLN A 442 0.32 -22.67 8.37
CA GLN A 442 0.85 -23.46 7.26
C GLN A 442 1.36 -22.54 6.16
N SER A 443 2.27 -22.99 5.31
CA SER A 443 2.72 -22.13 4.22
C SER A 443 3.19 -22.87 2.98
N ILE A 444 3.02 -22.21 1.83
CA ILE A 444 3.50 -22.65 0.53
C ILE A 444 4.36 -21.53 -0.05
N GLY A 445 5.53 -21.87 -0.58
CA GLY A 445 6.42 -20.92 -1.23
C GLY A 445 6.86 -21.38 -2.60
N PHE A 446 6.90 -20.46 -3.58
CA PHE A 446 7.38 -20.72 -4.94
C PHE A 446 8.62 -19.89 -5.23
N ASP A 447 9.59 -20.49 -5.91
CA ASP A 447 10.73 -19.77 -6.51
C ASP A 447 11.26 -20.57 -7.72
N LYS A 448 11.80 -19.87 -8.72
CA LYS A 448 12.44 -20.51 -9.90
C LYS A 448 13.79 -21.12 -9.58
N ASN A 449 14.44 -20.70 -8.49
CA ASN A 449 15.78 -21.08 -8.14
C ASN A 449 15.78 -22.10 -6.99
N GLU A 450 16.13 -23.34 -7.29
CA GLU A 450 16.18 -24.44 -6.31
C GLU A 450 17.22 -24.21 -5.19
N GLU A 451 18.30 -23.47 -5.46
CA GLU A 451 19.30 -23.14 -4.43
C GLU A 451 18.70 -22.23 -3.34
N ARG A 452 17.87 -21.26 -3.74
CA ARG A 452 17.12 -20.42 -2.79
C ARG A 452 16.16 -21.26 -1.96
N LEU A 453 15.48 -22.22 -2.58
CA LEU A 453 14.56 -23.11 -1.87
C LEU A 453 15.30 -24.06 -0.91
N ARG A 454 16.51 -24.52 -1.22
CA ARG A 454 17.36 -25.25 -0.28
C ARG A 454 17.70 -24.40 0.94
N THR A 455 18.08 -23.13 0.70
CA THR A 455 18.34 -22.19 1.78
C THR A 455 17.07 -21.98 2.63
N ALA A 456 15.90 -21.84 2.00
CA ALA A 456 14.63 -21.68 2.69
C ALA A 456 14.30 -22.88 3.60
N ARG A 457 14.49 -24.11 3.13
CA ARG A 457 14.31 -25.35 3.90
C ARG A 457 15.27 -25.39 5.10
N GLY A 458 16.56 -25.13 4.89
CA GLY A 458 17.57 -25.12 5.95
C GLY A 458 17.30 -24.09 7.04
N ARG A 459 16.80 -22.92 6.72
CA ARG A 459 16.42 -21.88 7.70
C ARG A 459 15.31 -22.32 8.64
N VAL A 460 14.36 -23.14 8.19
CA VAL A 460 13.27 -23.67 9.02
C VAL A 460 13.73 -24.88 9.84
N GLU A 461 14.55 -25.77 9.26
CA GLU A 461 15.11 -26.93 9.96
C GLU A 461 16.00 -26.52 11.13
N GLN A 462 16.90 -25.56 10.95
CA GLN A 462 17.76 -25.03 12.02
C GLN A 462 16.93 -24.49 13.19
N GLN A 463 15.80 -23.88 12.92
CA GLN A 463 14.94 -23.34 13.95
C GLN A 463 14.16 -24.43 14.69
N SER A 464 13.71 -25.48 14.01
CA SER A 464 13.07 -26.61 14.66
C SER A 464 14.00 -27.32 15.66
N LEU A 465 15.29 -27.36 15.35
CA LEU A 465 16.33 -27.92 16.24
C LEU A 465 16.64 -27.01 17.45
N SER A 466 16.42 -25.72 17.36
CA SER A 466 16.65 -24.77 18.47
C SER A 466 15.50 -24.68 19.48
N LEU A 467 14.38 -25.30 19.18
CA LEU A 467 13.20 -25.37 20.05
C LEU A 467 13.18 -26.61 20.97
N PHE A 468 14.14 -27.51 20.78
CA PHE A 468 14.42 -28.66 21.63
C PHE A 468 15.76 -28.51 22.35
#